data_a39b11fc4c3b28fbbd51fb1d6b9b5634
#
_entry.id   a39b11fc4c3b28fbbd51fb1d6b9b5634
#
_cell.length_a   1.000
_cell.length_b   1.000
_cell.length_c   1.000
_cell.angle_alpha   90.00
_cell.angle_beta   90.00
_cell.angle_gamma   90.00
#
_symmetry.space_group_name_H-M   'P 1'
#
loop_
_entity.id
_entity.type
_entity.pdbx_description
1 polymer ?
#
loop_
_entity_poly.entity_id
_entity_poly.type
_entity_poly.pdbx_seq_one_letter_code
_entity_poly.pdbx_strand_id
1 'polypeptide(L)'
;MKAIIDGLIVLPNEIINGHVIMYEKDIWRIVPRKQFRAGMCSEFIDANGGFVVPGFINEHIHGCAGADTMDDDDQALKTMQQALPATGVTSFVPTTMTMEQGRIEKALQRIRQAREDYQGGAQVLGAHMEGP
;
A
#
# COMPACT_ATOMS: atom_id res chain seq x y z
N MET A 1 -3.32 -10.98 16.94
CA MET A 1 -2.24 -9.96 17.07
C MET A 1 -1.01 -10.43 16.33
N LYS A 2 -0.41 -9.57 15.53
CA LYS A 2 0.83 -9.79 14.76
C LYS A 2 1.92 -8.87 15.31
N ALA A 3 3.19 -9.19 15.03
CA ALA A 3 4.30 -8.33 15.42
C ALA A 3 5.35 -8.23 14.32
N ILE A 4 5.96 -7.04 14.20
CA ILE A 4 7.19 -6.82 13.43
C ILE A 4 8.32 -6.68 14.45
N ILE A 5 9.34 -7.53 14.30
CA ILE A 5 10.50 -7.62 15.20
C ILE A 5 11.79 -7.31 14.46
N ASP A 6 12.83 -7.00 15.22
CA ASP A 6 14.21 -6.88 14.77
C ASP A 6 14.42 -5.93 13.58
N GLY A 7 13.70 -4.79 13.58
CA GLY A 7 13.79 -3.74 12.57
C GLY A 7 14.18 -2.38 13.14
N LEU A 8 14.65 -1.51 12.26
CA LEU A 8 14.87 -0.08 12.50
C LEU A 8 13.58 0.68 12.19
N ILE A 9 12.81 1.03 13.22
CA ILE A 9 11.50 1.66 13.04
C ILE A 9 11.69 3.15 12.80
N VAL A 10 11.23 3.62 11.66
CA VAL A 10 11.30 5.02 11.25
C VAL A 10 10.04 5.74 11.75
N LEU A 11 10.24 6.69 12.63
CA LEU A 11 9.23 7.61 13.15
C LEU A 11 9.43 8.99 12.54
N PRO A 12 8.46 9.92 12.66
CA PRO A 12 8.56 11.24 12.03
C PRO A 12 9.83 12.02 12.38
N ASN A 13 10.39 11.85 13.57
CA ASN A 13 11.51 12.65 14.07
C ASN A 13 12.72 11.81 14.48
N GLU A 14 12.62 10.49 14.46
CA GLU A 14 13.72 9.62 14.92
C GLU A 14 13.61 8.23 14.30
N ILE A 15 14.71 7.49 14.35
CA ILE A 15 14.76 6.06 14.04
C ILE A 15 15.05 5.32 15.35
N ILE A 16 14.16 4.43 15.73
CA ILE A 16 14.31 3.66 16.96
C ILE A 16 14.68 2.21 16.65
N ASN A 17 15.59 1.67 17.48
CA ASN A 17 15.99 0.27 17.46
C ASN A 17 15.55 -0.42 18.75
N GLY A 18 15.56 -1.76 18.75
CA GLY A 18 15.23 -2.55 19.95
C GLY A 18 13.77 -2.41 20.38
N HIS A 19 12.86 -2.14 19.45
CA HIS A 19 11.42 -2.07 19.67
C HIS A 19 10.68 -3.07 18.79
N VAL A 20 9.45 -3.37 19.15
CA VAL A 20 8.54 -4.28 18.45
C VAL A 20 7.26 -3.52 18.12
N ILE A 21 6.80 -3.59 16.88
CA ILE A 21 5.50 -3.08 16.46
C ILE A 21 4.48 -4.21 16.62
N MET A 22 3.44 -3.99 17.40
CA MET A 22 2.31 -4.91 17.54
C MET A 22 1.11 -4.34 16.79
N TYR A 23 0.47 -5.15 15.95
CA TYR A 23 -0.62 -4.70 15.08
C TYR A 23 -1.63 -5.81 14.78
N GLU A 24 -2.79 -5.41 14.29
CA GLU A 24 -3.77 -6.26 13.60
C GLU A 24 -4.14 -5.58 12.27
N LYS A 25 -5.25 -4.87 12.22
CA LYS A 25 -5.59 -3.97 11.12
C LYS A 25 -4.80 -2.67 11.23
N ASP A 26 -4.69 -2.17 12.47
CA ASP A 26 -3.98 -0.95 12.81
C ASP A 26 -2.82 -1.25 13.77
N ILE A 27 -1.84 -0.36 13.83
CA ILE A 27 -0.77 -0.43 14.84
C ILE A 27 -1.40 -0.22 16.21
N TRP A 28 -1.31 -1.26 17.05
CA TRP A 28 -1.82 -1.19 18.40
C TRP A 28 -0.81 -0.53 19.34
N ARG A 29 0.46 -0.94 19.24
CA ARG A 29 1.51 -0.46 20.15
C ARG A 29 2.90 -0.69 19.59
N ILE A 30 3.82 0.21 19.93
CA ILE A 30 5.27 0.04 19.78
C ILE A 30 5.85 -0.08 21.17
N VAL A 31 6.52 -1.20 21.49
CA VAL A 31 7.05 -1.49 22.82
C VAL A 31 8.54 -1.82 22.76
N PRO A 32 9.31 -1.49 23.80
CA PRO A 32 10.69 -1.95 23.90
C PRO A 32 10.76 -3.49 23.85
N ARG A 33 11.75 -4.03 23.12
CA ARG A 33 11.94 -5.49 22.94
C ARG A 33 11.95 -6.26 24.23
N LYS A 34 12.54 -5.69 25.28
CA LYS A 34 12.60 -6.26 26.63
C LYS A 34 11.23 -6.44 27.32
N GLN A 35 10.22 -5.66 26.91
CA GLN A 35 8.85 -5.73 27.43
C GLN A 35 7.96 -6.67 26.60
N PHE A 36 8.39 -6.99 25.38
CA PHE A 36 7.65 -7.88 24.50
C PHE A 36 7.78 -9.35 24.94
N ARG A 37 6.68 -10.09 24.89
CA ARG A 37 6.62 -11.55 25.12
C ARG A 37 6.02 -12.22 23.89
N ALA A 38 6.67 -13.27 23.40
CA ALA A 38 6.25 -13.98 22.18
C ALA A 38 4.79 -14.48 22.24
N GLY A 39 4.33 -14.90 23.42
CA GLY A 39 2.93 -15.33 23.61
C GLY A 39 1.87 -14.24 23.43
N MET A 40 2.27 -12.96 23.24
CA MET A 40 1.35 -11.86 22.96
C MET A 40 0.87 -11.82 21.50
N CYS A 41 1.57 -12.48 20.59
CA CYS A 41 1.28 -12.47 19.16
C CYS A 41 1.32 -13.88 18.56
N SER A 42 0.50 -14.12 17.57
CA SER A 42 0.41 -15.40 16.84
C SER A 42 1.25 -15.45 15.58
N GLU A 43 1.61 -14.29 15.03
CA GLU A 43 2.37 -14.16 13.78
C GLU A 43 3.47 -13.13 13.95
N PHE A 44 4.61 -13.39 13.29
CA PHE A 44 5.80 -12.55 13.36
C PHE A 44 6.34 -12.26 11.97
N ILE A 45 6.71 -11.01 11.74
CA ILE A 45 7.52 -10.57 10.61
C ILE A 45 8.86 -10.15 11.19
N ASP A 46 9.93 -10.86 10.81
CA ASP A 46 11.30 -10.46 11.15
C ASP A 46 11.81 -9.51 10.08
N ALA A 47 12.08 -8.27 10.46
CA ALA A 47 12.63 -7.27 9.57
C ALA A 47 14.14 -7.45 9.33
N ASN A 48 14.79 -8.40 10.04
CA ASN A 48 16.19 -8.78 9.83
C ASN A 48 17.16 -7.57 9.80
N GLY A 49 16.97 -6.61 10.70
CA GLY A 49 17.75 -5.38 10.76
C GLY A 49 17.38 -4.33 9.70
N GLY A 50 16.42 -4.61 8.84
CA GLY A 50 15.95 -3.66 7.82
C GLY A 50 15.14 -2.51 8.40
N PHE A 51 14.90 -1.49 7.57
CA PHE A 51 14.03 -0.38 7.93
C PHE A 51 12.55 -0.80 7.91
N VAL A 52 11.82 -0.42 8.94
CA VAL A 52 10.37 -0.53 9.01
C VAL A 52 9.80 0.87 8.91
N VAL A 53 9.14 1.14 7.79
CA VAL A 53 8.62 2.46 7.45
C VAL A 53 7.12 2.35 7.15
N PRO A 54 6.35 3.45 7.23
CA PRO A 54 5.01 3.50 6.66
C PRO A 54 5.07 3.17 5.16
N GLY A 55 4.08 2.43 4.66
CA GLY A 55 3.97 2.18 3.23
C GLY A 55 3.85 3.49 2.45
N PHE A 56 4.48 3.55 1.27
CA PHE A 56 4.41 4.73 0.43
C PHE A 56 3.04 4.87 -0.23
N ILE A 57 2.62 6.11 -0.42
CA ILE A 57 1.43 6.47 -1.18
C ILE A 57 1.89 7.08 -2.50
N ASN A 58 1.51 6.44 -3.62
CA ASN A 58 1.77 6.99 -4.95
C ASN A 58 0.53 7.76 -5.42
N GLU A 59 0.61 9.07 -5.44
CA GLU A 59 -0.52 9.95 -5.78
C GLU A 59 -0.62 10.30 -7.27
N HIS A 60 0.31 9.82 -8.11
CA HIS A 60 0.30 10.04 -9.53
C HIS A 60 0.97 8.86 -10.28
N ILE A 61 0.17 8.00 -10.90
CA ILE A 61 0.66 6.87 -11.67
C ILE A 61 -0.33 6.51 -12.78
N HIS A 62 0.16 6.47 -14.03
CA HIS A 62 -0.64 6.04 -15.19
C HIS A 62 -0.70 4.53 -15.32
N GLY A 63 0.43 3.86 -15.12
CA GLY A 63 0.49 2.41 -15.22
C GLY A 63 1.77 1.81 -14.65
N CYS A 64 1.75 0.51 -14.44
CA CYS A 64 2.91 -0.31 -14.10
C CYS A 64 2.67 -1.78 -14.41
N ALA A 65 3.75 -2.56 -14.44
CA ALA A 65 3.70 -4.01 -14.68
C ALA A 65 2.96 -4.42 -15.98
N GLY A 66 3.03 -3.56 -17.02
CA GLY A 66 2.37 -3.81 -18.29
C GLY A 66 0.87 -3.50 -18.32
N ALA A 67 0.34 -2.84 -17.30
CA ALA A 67 -1.04 -2.39 -17.20
C ALA A 67 -1.11 -0.87 -17.05
N ASP A 68 -2.15 -0.24 -17.58
CA ASP A 68 -2.39 1.20 -17.56
C ASP A 68 -3.80 1.52 -17.05
N THR A 69 -3.94 2.66 -16.38
CA THR A 69 -5.22 3.18 -15.88
C THR A 69 -6.26 3.34 -16.99
N MET A 70 -5.81 3.65 -18.21
CA MET A 70 -6.67 3.88 -19.37
C MET A 70 -6.93 2.61 -20.20
N ASP A 71 -6.38 1.45 -19.82
CA ASP A 71 -6.63 0.19 -20.50
C ASP A 71 -8.12 -0.18 -20.46
N ASP A 72 -8.62 -0.70 -21.58
CA ASP A 72 -9.99 -1.24 -21.66
C ASP A 72 -10.01 -2.71 -21.17
N ASP A 73 -9.40 -2.94 -20.00
CA ASP A 73 -9.24 -4.22 -19.33
C ASP A 73 -9.57 -4.09 -17.85
N ASP A 74 -10.53 -4.87 -17.38
CA ASP A 74 -10.97 -4.88 -15.97
C ASP A 74 -9.90 -5.48 -15.02
N GLN A 75 -8.87 -6.15 -15.55
CA GLN A 75 -7.77 -6.69 -14.75
C GLN A 75 -6.59 -5.70 -14.62
N ALA A 76 -6.55 -4.62 -15.39
CA ALA A 76 -5.42 -3.69 -15.41
C ALA A 76 -5.12 -3.13 -14.01
N LEU A 77 -6.11 -2.56 -13.33
CA LEU A 77 -5.93 -2.00 -11.98
C LEU A 77 -5.57 -3.07 -10.95
N LYS A 78 -6.09 -4.29 -11.07
CA LYS A 78 -5.72 -5.41 -10.21
C LYS A 78 -4.25 -5.81 -10.40
N THR A 79 -3.77 -5.80 -11.62
CA THR A 79 -2.34 -6.02 -11.95
C THR A 79 -1.47 -4.97 -11.28
N MET A 80 -1.84 -3.69 -11.36
CA MET A 80 -1.14 -2.59 -10.68
C MET A 80 -1.16 -2.76 -9.16
N GLN A 81 -2.33 -3.08 -8.56
CA GLN A 81 -2.47 -3.34 -7.12
C GLN A 81 -1.52 -4.44 -6.64
N GLN A 82 -1.36 -5.51 -7.41
CA GLN A 82 -0.50 -6.64 -7.04
C GLN A 82 0.99 -6.35 -7.22
N ALA A 83 1.36 -5.52 -8.18
CA ALA A 83 2.76 -5.21 -8.49
C ALA A 83 3.36 -4.15 -7.55
N LEU A 84 2.60 -3.12 -7.20
CA LEU A 84 3.08 -1.95 -6.46
C LEU A 84 3.72 -2.26 -5.09
N PRO A 85 3.23 -3.23 -4.28
CA PRO A 85 3.85 -3.54 -2.99
C PRO A 85 5.32 -3.93 -3.06
N ALA A 86 5.78 -4.52 -4.17
CA ALA A 86 7.19 -4.85 -4.37
C ALA A 86 8.11 -3.61 -4.41
N THR A 87 7.54 -2.42 -4.62
CA THR A 87 8.25 -1.14 -4.60
C THR A 87 8.07 -0.37 -3.29
N GLY A 88 7.39 -0.96 -2.28
CA GLY A 88 7.06 -0.32 -1.03
C GLY A 88 5.80 0.56 -1.07
N VAL A 89 5.11 0.64 -2.21
CA VAL A 89 3.84 1.38 -2.36
C VAL A 89 2.69 0.52 -1.86
N THR A 90 2.00 0.98 -0.82
CA THR A 90 0.86 0.28 -0.22
C THR A 90 -0.49 0.88 -0.60
N SER A 91 -0.48 2.10 -1.14
CA SER A 91 -1.68 2.77 -1.63
C SER A 91 -1.34 3.66 -2.82
N PHE A 92 -2.28 3.85 -3.73
CA PHE A 92 -2.05 4.70 -4.90
C PHE A 92 -3.33 5.35 -5.41
N VAL A 93 -3.13 6.34 -6.26
CA VAL A 93 -4.19 7.07 -6.96
C VAL A 93 -3.95 6.88 -8.46
N PRO A 94 -4.64 5.93 -9.13
CA PRO A 94 -4.56 5.76 -10.57
C PRO A 94 -4.86 7.07 -11.29
N THR A 95 -4.02 7.42 -12.27
CA THR A 95 -4.07 8.71 -12.96
C THR A 95 -4.59 8.54 -14.37
N THR A 96 -5.64 9.29 -14.73
CA THR A 96 -6.18 9.29 -16.11
C THR A 96 -5.30 10.13 -17.02
N MET A 97 -5.42 9.89 -18.34
CA MET A 97 -4.87 10.75 -19.38
C MET A 97 -5.97 11.64 -19.96
N THR A 98 -5.58 12.76 -20.56
CA THR A 98 -6.47 13.58 -21.40
C THR A 98 -6.89 12.77 -22.63
N MET A 99 -8.16 12.36 -22.66
CA MET A 99 -8.76 11.54 -23.72
C MET A 99 -10.22 11.95 -23.93
N GLU A 100 -10.91 11.27 -24.85
CA GLU A 100 -12.34 11.44 -25.03
C GLU A 100 -13.10 11.15 -23.72
N GLN A 101 -14.12 11.95 -23.42
CA GLN A 101 -14.91 11.87 -22.21
C GLN A 101 -15.37 10.42 -21.88
N GLY A 102 -15.88 9.70 -22.87
CA GLY A 102 -16.36 8.32 -22.66
C GLY A 102 -15.28 7.35 -22.23
N ARG A 103 -14.00 7.56 -22.63
CA ARG A 103 -12.87 6.76 -22.16
C ARG A 103 -12.49 7.09 -20.73
N ILE A 104 -12.50 8.38 -20.38
CA ILE A 104 -12.24 8.83 -19.01
C ILE A 104 -13.31 8.29 -18.06
N GLU A 105 -14.59 8.38 -18.43
CA GLU A 105 -15.70 7.86 -17.62
C GLU A 105 -15.57 6.35 -17.37
N LYS A 106 -15.19 5.56 -18.38
CA LYS A 106 -14.94 4.12 -18.21
C LYS A 106 -13.77 3.85 -17.28
N ALA A 107 -12.66 4.60 -17.39
CA ALA A 107 -11.51 4.46 -16.49
C ALA A 107 -11.92 4.76 -15.04
N LEU A 108 -12.67 5.83 -14.80
CA LEU A 108 -13.19 6.19 -13.48
C LEU A 108 -14.13 5.11 -12.90
N GLN A 109 -14.95 4.46 -13.73
CA GLN A 109 -15.79 3.34 -13.31
C GLN A 109 -14.94 2.14 -12.86
N ARG A 110 -13.88 1.79 -13.62
CA ARG A 110 -12.95 0.72 -13.24
C ARG A 110 -12.17 1.04 -11.96
N ILE A 111 -11.72 2.30 -11.80
CA ILE A 111 -11.06 2.74 -10.57
C ILE A 111 -11.98 2.58 -9.37
N ARG A 112 -13.24 3.00 -9.51
CA ARG A 112 -14.25 2.80 -8.46
C ARG A 112 -14.42 1.32 -8.14
N GLN A 113 -14.57 0.47 -9.15
CA GLN A 113 -14.73 -0.98 -8.98
C GLN A 113 -13.52 -1.59 -8.27
N ALA A 114 -12.29 -1.26 -8.70
CA ALA A 114 -11.06 -1.76 -8.10
C ALA A 114 -10.90 -1.34 -6.62
N ARG A 115 -11.45 -0.18 -6.25
CA ARG A 115 -11.49 0.30 -4.87
C ARG A 115 -12.50 -0.46 -4.02
N GLU A 116 -13.70 -0.73 -4.57
CA GLU A 116 -14.79 -1.44 -3.87
C GLU A 116 -14.48 -2.93 -3.72
N ASP A 117 -13.90 -3.57 -4.73
CA ASP A 117 -13.57 -4.99 -4.79
C ASP A 117 -12.14 -5.32 -4.30
N TYR A 118 -11.58 -4.51 -3.41
CA TYR A 118 -10.22 -4.69 -2.92
C TYR A 118 -9.97 -6.08 -2.32
N GLN A 119 -9.05 -6.83 -2.90
CA GLN A 119 -8.68 -8.20 -2.50
C GLN A 119 -7.22 -8.34 -2.05
N GLY A 120 -6.53 -7.22 -1.78
CA GLY A 120 -5.12 -7.20 -1.39
C GLY A 120 -4.22 -6.46 -2.38
N GLY A 121 -2.94 -6.33 -2.03
CA GLY A 121 -1.99 -5.52 -2.78
C GLY A 121 -2.01 -4.05 -2.34
N ALA A 122 -1.64 -3.12 -3.22
CA ALA A 122 -1.74 -1.70 -2.95
C ALA A 122 -3.19 -1.22 -3.07
N GLN A 123 -3.66 -0.44 -2.10
CA GLN A 123 -5.04 0.03 -2.06
C GLN A 123 -5.25 1.21 -3.02
N VAL A 124 -6.31 1.18 -3.82
CA VAL A 124 -6.78 2.33 -4.60
C VAL A 124 -7.49 3.31 -3.66
N LEU A 125 -6.96 4.53 -3.53
CA LEU A 125 -7.53 5.57 -2.67
C LEU A 125 -8.60 6.41 -3.37
N GLY A 126 -8.47 6.59 -4.67
CA GLY A 126 -9.34 7.41 -5.51
C GLY A 126 -8.82 7.49 -6.91
N ALA A 127 -9.17 8.52 -7.66
CA ALA A 127 -8.65 8.80 -8.99
C ALA A 127 -7.96 10.16 -9.01
N HIS A 128 -6.84 10.23 -9.70
CA HIS A 128 -6.21 11.49 -10.08
C HIS A 128 -6.56 11.77 -11.54
N MET A 129 -7.26 12.85 -11.78
CA MET A 129 -7.61 13.26 -13.14
C MET A 129 -6.55 14.22 -13.69
N GLU A 130 -5.87 13.81 -14.74
CA GLU A 130 -4.92 14.65 -15.45
C GLU A 130 -5.59 15.20 -16.72
N GLY A 131 -5.81 16.49 -16.69
CA GLY A 131 -6.47 17.21 -17.77
C GLY A 131 -7.99 17.04 -17.81
N PRO A 132 -8.66 17.77 -18.73
CA PRO A 132 -10.09 17.65 -18.97
C PRO A 132 -10.45 16.41 -19.77
#